data_18cbe5582c76cc18dc5440bcf990cb4d
#
_entry.id   18cbe5582c76cc18dc5440bcf990cb4d
#
_cell.length_a   1.000
_cell.length_b   1.000
_cell.length_c   1.000
_cell.angle_alpha   90.00
_cell.angle_beta   90.00
_cell.angle_gamma   90.00
#
_symmetry.space_group_name_H-M   'P 1'
#
loop_
_entity.id
_entity.type
_entity.pdbx_description
1 polymer ?
#
loop_
_entity_poly.entity_id
_entity_poly.type
_entity_poly.pdbx_seq_one_letter_code
_entity_poly.pdbx_strand_id
1 'polypeptide(L)'
;MNKALVAVIVCIAWLALGESRASDFVVEVTRGQDNAVPIAVVPFLSAQSPDASIDAAGVVSNDLARSGRFKTMDRKDMVDQPHAGAGITFDDWRRLGNDYIVVGQMTPQGADRFVIDFELYNVLTHQRLLGYQISANRPGLRLASHQIADMVFDKILGIRGAFATRIAYVSVLGAIPHRQYRLIVADSDGENPHIVMQSNEPLMSPAWSPDGQSLAYVSFEDRLPSVYVQYLKTGERKRVSAKAGVNQAPAFSPDGKKLALTLSTRDGNLDVYILDPATGALTRITDDPGIDTEPEWSKDGQSLYFTSDRAGGPQIYRVGIHPGDHPRRLTFQGNYNARPRISPDESQLAFVTQEDGAYRIAVMDLKGRGEVQVLTKGQFDVSPSYAPNGAMIIYASRDHGRGVLAMVSADGRVQEKLVSSEGEVQEPAWSPF
;
A
#
# COMPACT_ATOMS: atom_id res chain seq x y z
N MET A 1 61.11 -47.83 -9.86
CA MET A 1 60.02 -48.13 -10.83
C MET A 1 58.73 -47.95 -10.11
N ASN A 2 58.09 -46.87 -10.32
CA ASN A 2 56.66 -46.74 -10.59
C ASN A 2 56.28 -45.27 -10.52
N LYS A 3 55.72 -44.81 -11.60
CA LYS A 3 55.33 -43.44 -11.86
C LYS A 3 54.01 -43.18 -11.12
N ALA A 4 53.94 -42.16 -10.25
CA ALA A 4 52.71 -41.65 -9.70
C ALA A 4 52.27 -40.43 -10.51
N LEU A 5 51.08 -40.53 -11.06
CA LEU A 5 50.38 -39.56 -11.87
C LEU A 5 49.80 -38.48 -10.93
N VAL A 6 50.21 -37.24 -11.11
CA VAL A 6 49.64 -36.08 -10.41
C VAL A 6 48.41 -35.63 -11.23
N ALA A 7 47.21 -35.85 -10.68
CA ALA A 7 45.98 -35.32 -11.22
C ALA A 7 45.73 -33.90 -10.60
N VAL A 8 45.82 -32.88 -11.44
CA VAL A 8 45.41 -31.50 -11.08
C VAL A 8 43.90 -31.44 -11.23
N ILE A 9 43.18 -31.35 -10.10
CA ILE A 9 41.77 -31.04 -10.06
C ILE A 9 41.64 -29.51 -10.08
N VAL A 10 41.21 -28.98 -11.24
CA VAL A 10 40.79 -27.57 -11.36
C VAL A 10 39.37 -27.48 -10.81
N CYS A 11 39.22 -26.98 -9.60
CA CYS A 11 37.91 -26.58 -9.07
C CYS A 11 37.46 -25.28 -9.76
N ILE A 12 36.58 -25.41 -10.74
CA ILE A 12 35.83 -24.27 -11.26
C ILE A 12 34.78 -23.95 -10.23
N ALA A 13 35.01 -22.92 -9.42
CA ALA A 13 34.00 -22.32 -8.56
C ALA A 13 32.96 -21.62 -9.47
N TRP A 14 31.82 -22.23 -9.65
CA TRP A 14 30.65 -21.55 -10.16
C TRP A 14 30.16 -20.58 -9.07
N LEU A 15 30.45 -19.28 -9.27
CA LEU A 15 29.75 -18.22 -8.62
C LEU A 15 28.32 -18.25 -9.14
N ALA A 16 27.44 -18.94 -8.42
CA ALA A 16 26.00 -18.76 -8.57
C ALA A 16 25.69 -17.34 -8.06
N LEU A 17 25.61 -16.39 -8.98
CA LEU A 17 24.88 -15.15 -8.79
C LEU A 17 23.44 -15.58 -8.57
N GLY A 18 23.03 -15.64 -7.30
CA GLY A 18 21.64 -15.80 -6.95
C GLY A 18 20.88 -14.60 -7.49
N GLU A 19 20.19 -14.77 -8.61
CA GLU A 19 19.15 -13.85 -9.01
C GLU A 19 18.16 -13.78 -7.85
N SER A 20 18.07 -12.60 -7.23
CA SER A 20 17.00 -12.26 -6.31
C SER A 20 15.72 -12.31 -7.15
N ARG A 21 15.03 -13.46 -7.14
CA ARG A 21 13.68 -13.54 -7.67
C ARG A 21 12.82 -12.63 -6.81
N ALA A 22 12.28 -11.59 -7.43
CA ALA A 22 11.23 -10.78 -6.86
C ALA A 22 10.09 -11.73 -6.41
N SER A 23 9.51 -11.47 -5.25
CA SER A 23 8.35 -12.20 -4.78
C SER A 23 7.18 -11.83 -5.68
N ASP A 24 6.76 -12.73 -6.55
CA ASP A 24 5.58 -12.54 -7.38
C ASP A 24 4.35 -12.53 -6.47
N PHE A 25 3.64 -11.41 -6.39
CA PHE A 25 2.32 -11.35 -5.80
C PHE A 25 1.30 -11.88 -6.82
N VAL A 26 0.47 -12.82 -6.38
CA VAL A 26 -0.66 -13.28 -7.17
C VAL A 26 -1.89 -12.49 -6.72
N VAL A 27 -2.50 -11.76 -7.65
CA VAL A 27 -3.71 -10.98 -7.45
C VAL A 27 -4.93 -11.86 -7.69
N GLU A 28 -5.75 -12.03 -6.66
CA GLU A 28 -7.02 -12.76 -6.75
C GLU A 28 -8.19 -11.82 -6.41
N VAL A 29 -8.96 -11.39 -7.41
CA VAL A 29 -10.17 -10.57 -7.23
C VAL A 29 -11.33 -11.47 -6.83
N THR A 30 -11.80 -11.33 -5.59
CA THR A 30 -12.79 -12.25 -5.00
C THR A 30 -14.24 -11.78 -5.06
N ARG A 31 -14.54 -10.51 -5.39
CA ARG A 31 -15.92 -9.97 -5.47
C ARG A 31 -16.07 -8.72 -6.34
N GLY A 32 -17.28 -8.61 -6.95
CA GLY A 32 -18.01 -7.39 -7.28
C GLY A 32 -17.63 -6.66 -8.56
N GLN A 33 -18.33 -6.99 -9.67
CA GLN A 33 -18.24 -6.23 -10.92
C GLN A 33 -19.62 -5.77 -11.45
N ASP A 34 -20.69 -5.78 -10.63
CA ASP A 34 -22.06 -5.54 -11.13
C ASP A 34 -22.28 -4.15 -11.78
N ASN A 35 -21.39 -3.17 -11.52
CA ASN A 35 -21.43 -1.83 -12.13
C ASN A 35 -20.03 -1.38 -12.63
N ALA A 36 -19.15 -2.33 -12.94
CA ALA A 36 -17.83 -2.00 -13.44
C ALA A 36 -17.91 -1.50 -14.89
N VAL A 37 -17.14 -0.44 -15.19
CA VAL A 37 -17.07 0.19 -16.52
C VAL A 37 -16.32 -0.73 -17.49
N PRO A 38 -16.96 -1.20 -18.58
CA PRO A 38 -16.29 -2.04 -19.57
C PRO A 38 -15.22 -1.26 -20.33
N ILE A 39 -13.99 -1.77 -20.35
CA ILE A 39 -12.86 -1.15 -21.01
C ILE A 39 -11.95 -2.17 -21.67
N ALA A 40 -11.49 -1.89 -22.88
CA ALA A 40 -10.43 -2.63 -23.52
C ALA A 40 -9.10 -1.87 -23.40
N VAL A 41 -8.03 -2.55 -22.95
CA VAL A 41 -6.66 -2.03 -22.99
C VAL A 41 -5.90 -2.88 -24.00
N VAL A 42 -5.74 -2.35 -25.19
CA VAL A 42 -5.11 -3.05 -26.31
C VAL A 42 -3.61 -3.17 -26.04
N PRO A 43 -2.96 -4.32 -26.33
CA PRO A 43 -1.51 -4.43 -26.23
C PRO A 43 -0.80 -3.30 -26.97
N PHE A 44 0.10 -2.59 -26.30
CA PHE A 44 0.82 -1.49 -26.95
C PHE A 44 1.81 -2.03 -27.96
N LEU A 45 1.81 -1.47 -29.17
CA LEU A 45 2.81 -1.79 -30.17
C LEU A 45 4.20 -1.49 -29.61
N SER A 46 5.04 -2.52 -29.50
CA SER A 46 6.45 -2.35 -29.18
C SER A 46 7.27 -2.52 -30.46
N ALA A 47 7.96 -1.46 -30.89
CA ALA A 47 8.93 -1.58 -31.96
C ALA A 47 10.01 -2.56 -31.51
N GLN A 48 10.17 -3.66 -32.27
CA GLN A 48 10.96 -4.86 -32.02
C GLN A 48 12.26 -4.61 -31.21
N SER A 49 12.15 -4.67 -29.89
CA SER A 49 13.26 -4.97 -29.02
C SER A 49 12.87 -6.24 -28.25
N PRO A 50 13.57 -7.38 -28.48
CA PRO A 50 13.32 -8.60 -27.71
C PRO A 50 13.45 -8.42 -26.20
N ASP A 51 14.01 -7.29 -25.79
CA ASP A 51 14.29 -6.89 -24.40
C ASP A 51 13.26 -5.93 -23.77
N ALA A 52 12.14 -5.64 -24.40
CA ALA A 52 11.06 -4.92 -23.73
C ALA A 52 10.38 -5.87 -22.71
N SER A 53 11.02 -6.03 -21.56
CA SER A 53 10.62 -6.96 -20.50
C SER A 53 9.33 -6.57 -19.77
N ILE A 54 8.72 -5.41 -20.11
CA ILE A 54 7.53 -4.89 -19.44
C ILE A 54 6.38 -4.77 -20.43
N ASP A 55 5.30 -5.46 -20.10
CA ASP A 55 4.01 -5.33 -20.76
C ASP A 55 3.25 -4.12 -20.18
N ALA A 56 3.52 -2.94 -20.71
CA ALA A 56 2.91 -1.69 -20.22
C ALA A 56 1.37 -1.72 -20.27
N ALA A 57 0.78 -2.22 -21.36
CA ALA A 57 -0.67 -2.35 -21.46
C ALA A 57 -1.25 -3.36 -20.48
N GLY A 58 -0.50 -4.46 -20.18
CA GLY A 58 -0.88 -5.42 -19.16
C GLY A 58 -0.90 -4.80 -17.76
N VAL A 59 0.10 -3.99 -17.40
CA VAL A 59 0.10 -3.25 -16.14
C VAL A 59 -1.11 -2.33 -16.04
N VAL A 60 -1.40 -1.53 -17.08
CA VAL A 60 -2.58 -0.65 -17.11
C VAL A 60 -3.88 -1.44 -16.96
N SER A 61 -4.01 -2.55 -17.69
CA SER A 61 -5.21 -3.41 -17.62
C SER A 61 -5.40 -3.99 -16.22
N ASN A 62 -4.33 -4.50 -15.60
CA ASN A 62 -4.37 -5.09 -14.27
C ASN A 62 -4.72 -4.03 -13.20
N ASP A 63 -4.15 -2.82 -13.29
CA ASP A 63 -4.46 -1.71 -12.39
C ASP A 63 -5.94 -1.34 -12.42
N LEU A 64 -6.48 -1.16 -13.63
CA LEU A 64 -7.88 -0.83 -13.80
C LEU A 64 -8.79 -1.95 -13.28
N ALA A 65 -8.47 -3.22 -13.59
CA ALA A 65 -9.24 -4.38 -13.14
C ALA A 65 -9.25 -4.50 -11.61
N ARG A 66 -8.08 -4.40 -10.96
CA ARG A 66 -7.96 -4.54 -9.50
C ARG A 66 -8.65 -3.44 -8.71
N SER A 67 -8.89 -2.28 -9.33
CA SER A 67 -9.71 -1.24 -8.69
C SER A 67 -11.16 -1.67 -8.48
N GLY A 68 -11.62 -2.74 -9.18
CA GLY A 68 -12.99 -3.20 -9.22
C GLY A 68 -13.98 -2.23 -9.84
N ARG A 69 -13.50 -1.09 -10.33
CA ARG A 69 -14.30 -0.05 -10.99
C ARG A 69 -14.39 -0.27 -12.49
N PHE A 70 -13.50 -1.13 -13.03
CA PHE A 70 -13.44 -1.46 -14.45
C PHE A 70 -13.54 -2.96 -14.68
N LYS A 71 -14.23 -3.33 -15.76
CA LYS A 71 -14.22 -4.67 -16.33
C LYS A 71 -13.34 -4.65 -17.56
N THR A 72 -12.09 -5.06 -17.40
CA THR A 72 -11.13 -5.12 -18.50
C THR A 72 -11.39 -6.33 -19.39
N MET A 73 -11.25 -6.16 -20.70
CA MET A 73 -11.40 -7.23 -21.67
C MET A 73 -10.16 -8.11 -21.73
N ASP A 74 -10.33 -9.43 -21.74
CA ASP A 74 -9.24 -10.37 -21.97
C ASP A 74 -8.67 -10.21 -23.39
N ARG A 75 -7.34 -10.25 -23.51
CA ARG A 75 -6.64 -10.11 -24.83
C ARG A 75 -7.07 -11.14 -25.87
N LYS A 76 -7.37 -12.37 -25.44
CA LYS A 76 -7.83 -13.45 -26.33
C LYS A 76 -9.19 -13.17 -26.98
N ASP A 77 -10.00 -12.29 -26.38
CA ASP A 77 -11.33 -11.92 -26.85
C ASP A 77 -11.31 -10.66 -27.72
N MET A 78 -10.15 -10.02 -27.89
CA MET A 78 -9.96 -8.85 -28.74
C MET A 78 -9.96 -9.25 -30.22
N VAL A 79 -10.76 -8.55 -31.04
CA VAL A 79 -10.90 -8.84 -32.49
C VAL A 79 -9.79 -8.20 -33.32
N ASP A 80 -9.13 -7.16 -32.81
CA ASP A 80 -8.08 -6.39 -33.46
C ASP A 80 -7.15 -5.77 -32.41
N GLN A 81 -6.00 -5.28 -32.86
CA GLN A 81 -5.01 -4.63 -32.01
C GLN A 81 -4.60 -3.25 -32.59
N PRO A 82 -5.51 -2.28 -32.63
CA PRO A 82 -5.17 -0.93 -33.09
C PRO A 82 -4.19 -0.26 -32.12
N HIS A 83 -3.21 0.47 -32.68
CA HIS A 83 -2.16 1.13 -31.89
C HIS A 83 -2.35 2.65 -31.82
N ALA A 84 -3.28 3.19 -32.61
CA ALA A 84 -3.66 4.59 -32.65
C ALA A 84 -5.13 4.72 -33.05
N GLY A 85 -5.75 5.86 -32.74
CA GLY A 85 -7.17 6.10 -32.99
C GLY A 85 -7.62 5.89 -34.43
N ALA A 86 -6.75 6.18 -35.41
CA ALA A 86 -7.05 5.97 -36.82
C ALA A 86 -7.28 4.50 -37.21
N GLY A 87 -6.79 3.55 -36.41
CA GLY A 87 -6.96 2.12 -36.64
C GLY A 87 -8.16 1.49 -35.93
N ILE A 88 -8.94 2.26 -35.14
CA ILE A 88 -10.05 1.72 -34.34
C ILE A 88 -11.31 1.57 -35.18
N THR A 89 -11.81 0.35 -35.33
CA THR A 89 -13.15 0.08 -35.85
C THR A 89 -14.16 0.08 -34.67
N PHE A 90 -14.63 1.25 -34.26
CA PHE A 90 -15.43 1.46 -33.04
C PHE A 90 -16.65 0.54 -32.95
N ASP A 91 -17.32 0.23 -34.07
CA ASP A 91 -18.49 -0.65 -34.10
C ASP A 91 -18.17 -2.06 -33.61
N ASP A 92 -16.99 -2.58 -33.86
CA ASP A 92 -16.57 -3.90 -33.40
C ASP A 92 -16.37 -3.92 -31.89
N TRP A 93 -15.71 -2.90 -31.34
CA TRP A 93 -15.51 -2.76 -29.89
C TRP A 93 -16.83 -2.53 -29.15
N ARG A 94 -17.78 -1.82 -29.76
CA ARG A 94 -19.12 -1.66 -29.21
C ARG A 94 -19.88 -2.99 -29.16
N ARG A 95 -19.81 -3.81 -30.23
CA ARG A 95 -20.44 -5.15 -30.27
C ARG A 95 -19.86 -6.09 -29.21
N LEU A 96 -18.59 -5.91 -28.86
CA LEU A 96 -17.91 -6.62 -27.77
C LEU A 96 -18.27 -6.08 -26.36
N GLY A 97 -19.10 -5.04 -26.28
CA GLY A 97 -19.61 -4.49 -25.03
C GLY A 97 -18.63 -3.59 -24.29
N ASN A 98 -17.66 -2.98 -24.96
CA ASN A 98 -16.76 -2.00 -24.35
C ASN A 98 -17.29 -0.59 -24.49
N ASP A 99 -17.24 0.18 -23.39
CA ASP A 99 -17.56 1.61 -23.37
C ASP A 99 -16.35 2.47 -23.71
N TYR A 100 -15.16 1.97 -23.37
CA TYR A 100 -13.89 2.66 -23.57
C TYR A 100 -12.84 1.74 -24.17
N ILE A 101 -11.87 2.35 -24.88
CA ILE A 101 -10.69 1.65 -25.41
C ILE A 101 -9.43 2.48 -25.19
N VAL A 102 -8.38 1.85 -24.69
CA VAL A 102 -7.02 2.41 -24.60
C VAL A 102 -6.18 1.76 -25.67
N VAL A 103 -5.54 2.55 -26.51
CA VAL A 103 -4.58 2.13 -27.53
C VAL A 103 -3.25 2.84 -27.33
N GLY A 104 -2.16 2.29 -27.79
CA GLY A 104 -0.86 2.92 -27.64
C GLY A 104 0.28 2.21 -28.35
N GLN A 105 1.43 2.84 -28.28
CA GLN A 105 2.69 2.32 -28.79
C GLN A 105 3.84 2.70 -27.85
N MET A 106 4.85 1.84 -27.79
CA MET A 106 6.08 2.07 -27.05
C MET A 106 7.25 2.10 -28.03
N THR A 107 7.91 3.25 -28.13
CA THR A 107 9.01 3.50 -29.07
C THR A 107 10.31 3.67 -28.29
N PRO A 108 11.38 2.87 -28.59
CA PRO A 108 12.68 3.06 -27.97
C PRO A 108 13.34 4.35 -28.49
N GLN A 109 13.94 5.12 -27.57
CA GLN A 109 14.74 6.30 -27.85
C GLN A 109 16.18 6.11 -27.35
N GLY A 110 16.94 5.24 -28.03
CA GLY A 110 18.28 4.83 -27.62
C GLY A 110 18.27 3.56 -26.76
N ALA A 111 19.36 3.33 -25.98
CA ALA A 111 19.57 2.05 -25.31
C ALA A 111 18.67 1.79 -24.08
N ASP A 112 18.27 2.87 -23.36
CA ASP A 112 17.57 2.75 -22.07
C ASP A 112 16.42 3.73 -21.90
N ARG A 113 16.02 4.44 -22.97
CA ARG A 113 14.88 5.37 -22.94
C ARG A 113 13.78 4.86 -23.87
N PHE A 114 12.56 5.07 -23.41
CA PHE A 114 11.34 4.72 -24.14
C PHE A 114 10.34 5.87 -24.05
N VAL A 115 9.53 5.97 -25.06
CA VAL A 115 8.37 6.84 -25.11
C VAL A 115 7.14 5.99 -25.28
N ILE A 116 6.17 6.14 -24.39
CA ILE A 116 4.87 5.52 -24.47
C ILE A 116 3.88 6.58 -24.94
N ASP A 117 3.38 6.42 -26.15
CA ASP A 117 2.24 7.17 -26.67
C ASP A 117 0.98 6.38 -26.35
N PHE A 118 -0.03 7.00 -25.75
CA PHE A 118 -1.31 6.36 -25.53
C PHE A 118 -2.49 7.29 -25.75
N GLU A 119 -3.62 6.73 -26.14
CA GLU A 119 -4.86 7.43 -26.36
C GLU A 119 -6.02 6.64 -25.69
N LEU A 120 -6.95 7.37 -25.10
CA LEU A 120 -8.22 6.85 -24.57
C LEU A 120 -9.37 7.36 -25.40
N TYR A 121 -10.24 6.48 -25.85
CA TYR A 121 -11.45 6.80 -26.59
C TYR A 121 -12.71 6.32 -25.88
N ASN A 122 -13.79 7.08 -26.01
CA ASN A 122 -15.15 6.60 -25.76
C ASN A 122 -15.64 5.90 -27.03
N VAL A 123 -16.01 4.63 -26.88
CA VAL A 123 -16.40 3.77 -28.01
C VAL A 123 -17.73 4.19 -28.64
N LEU A 124 -18.69 4.71 -27.81
CA LEU A 124 -20.00 5.13 -28.31
C LEU A 124 -19.97 6.44 -29.07
N THR A 125 -19.19 7.40 -28.58
CA THR A 125 -19.13 8.75 -29.18
C THR A 125 -17.98 8.92 -30.15
N HIS A 126 -17.06 7.95 -30.25
CA HIS A 126 -15.81 7.97 -31.02
C HIS A 126 -14.87 9.12 -30.62
N GLN A 127 -15.14 9.76 -29.47
CA GLN A 127 -14.37 10.89 -28.98
C GLN A 127 -13.08 10.44 -28.32
N ARG A 128 -11.95 11.05 -28.72
CA ARG A 128 -10.70 10.94 -27.97
C ARG A 128 -10.80 11.75 -26.67
N LEU A 129 -10.68 11.05 -25.54
CA LEU A 129 -10.76 11.63 -24.20
C LEU A 129 -9.39 12.03 -23.65
N LEU A 130 -8.36 11.23 -23.96
CA LEU A 130 -6.96 11.48 -23.60
C LEU A 130 -6.07 11.17 -24.80
N GLY A 131 -4.91 11.82 -24.85
CA GLY A 131 -3.81 11.51 -25.75
C GLY A 131 -2.55 12.17 -25.19
N TYR A 132 -1.65 11.35 -24.67
CA TYR A 132 -0.42 11.79 -24.01
C TYR A 132 0.77 10.92 -24.41
N GLN A 133 1.94 11.51 -24.18
CA GLN A 133 3.23 10.86 -24.36
C GLN A 133 3.99 10.90 -23.04
N ILE A 134 4.45 9.72 -22.58
CA ILE A 134 5.24 9.58 -21.34
C ILE A 134 6.61 9.02 -21.69
N SER A 135 7.67 9.75 -21.30
CA SER A 135 9.05 9.30 -21.44
C SER A 135 9.52 8.62 -20.15
N ALA A 136 10.10 7.44 -20.28
CA ALA A 136 10.65 6.70 -19.16
C ALA A 136 11.96 6.00 -19.55
N ASN A 137 12.84 5.74 -18.56
CA ASN A 137 13.90 4.77 -18.71
C ASN A 137 13.35 3.35 -18.43
N ARG A 138 14.11 2.32 -18.73
CA ARG A 138 13.68 0.91 -18.55
C ARG A 138 13.14 0.62 -17.13
N PRO A 139 13.84 0.96 -16.02
CA PRO A 139 13.29 0.77 -14.67
C PRO A 139 12.01 1.58 -14.40
N GLY A 140 11.83 2.72 -15.06
CA GLY A 140 10.68 3.61 -14.89
C GLY A 140 9.45 3.25 -15.72
N LEU A 141 9.54 2.24 -16.62
CA LEU A 141 8.43 1.87 -17.50
C LEU A 141 7.20 1.41 -16.74
N ARG A 142 7.39 0.65 -15.64
CA ARG A 142 6.28 0.19 -14.82
C ARG A 142 5.57 1.36 -14.15
N LEU A 143 6.31 2.29 -13.56
CA LEU A 143 5.76 3.51 -12.99
C LEU A 143 5.00 4.35 -14.05
N ALA A 144 5.53 4.46 -15.27
CA ALA A 144 4.85 5.13 -16.37
C ALA A 144 3.52 4.45 -16.74
N SER A 145 3.48 3.11 -16.69
CA SER A 145 2.24 2.34 -16.92
C SER A 145 1.20 2.61 -15.82
N HIS A 146 1.59 2.63 -14.55
CA HIS A 146 0.72 3.01 -13.44
C HIS A 146 0.20 4.44 -13.57
N GLN A 147 1.03 5.38 -14.06
CA GLN A 147 0.60 6.77 -14.35
C GLN A 147 -0.44 6.82 -15.48
N ILE A 148 -0.31 5.98 -16.51
CA ILE A 148 -1.34 5.86 -17.56
C ILE A 148 -2.65 5.36 -16.95
N ALA A 149 -2.60 4.33 -16.11
CA ALA A 149 -3.78 3.83 -15.41
C ALA A 149 -4.43 4.91 -14.52
N ASP A 150 -3.63 5.70 -13.78
CA ASP A 150 -4.12 6.84 -13.00
C ASP A 150 -4.83 7.88 -13.86
N MET A 151 -4.27 8.24 -15.03
CA MET A 151 -4.89 9.20 -15.95
C MET A 151 -6.20 8.69 -16.54
N VAL A 152 -6.25 7.40 -16.91
CA VAL A 152 -7.48 6.75 -17.42
C VAL A 152 -8.56 6.72 -16.33
N PHE A 153 -8.17 6.33 -15.12
CA PHE A 153 -9.03 6.26 -13.95
C PHE A 153 -9.64 7.63 -13.62
N ASP A 154 -8.80 8.66 -13.54
CA ASP A 154 -9.23 10.04 -13.28
C ASP A 154 -10.15 10.55 -14.37
N LYS A 155 -9.81 10.33 -15.65
CA LYS A 155 -10.60 10.83 -16.78
C LYS A 155 -12.01 10.25 -16.82
N ILE A 156 -12.18 8.98 -16.45
CA ILE A 156 -13.47 8.29 -16.54
C ILE A 156 -14.29 8.48 -15.25
N LEU A 157 -13.63 8.46 -14.09
CA LEU A 157 -14.33 8.47 -12.80
C LEU A 157 -14.30 9.81 -12.07
N GLY A 158 -13.47 10.77 -12.51
CA GLY A 158 -13.30 12.07 -11.86
C GLY A 158 -12.59 12.00 -10.51
N ILE A 159 -11.86 10.91 -10.24
CA ILE A 159 -11.10 10.66 -9.01
C ILE A 159 -9.66 10.35 -9.41
N ARG A 160 -8.68 11.05 -8.83
CA ARG A 160 -7.28 10.74 -9.07
C ARG A 160 -6.99 9.27 -8.79
N GLY A 161 -6.32 8.56 -9.70
CA GLY A 161 -5.87 7.20 -9.48
C GLY A 161 -4.79 7.13 -8.37
N ALA A 162 -4.56 5.96 -7.82
CA ALA A 162 -3.53 5.71 -6.81
C ALA A 162 -2.63 4.52 -7.17
N PHE A 163 -2.55 4.19 -8.47
CA PHE A 163 -1.74 3.06 -8.95
C PHE A 163 -0.25 3.40 -8.96
N ALA A 164 0.12 4.63 -9.34
CA ALA A 164 1.49 5.13 -9.31
C ALA A 164 1.96 5.52 -7.88
N THR A 165 1.51 4.79 -6.87
CA THR A 165 1.90 4.95 -5.47
C THR A 165 2.61 3.70 -4.97
N ARG A 166 3.03 3.69 -3.70
CA ARG A 166 3.78 2.60 -3.10
C ARG A 166 3.10 2.07 -1.85
N ILE A 167 3.46 0.87 -1.47
CA ILE A 167 3.09 0.29 -0.18
C ILE A 167 4.36 -0.06 0.59
N ALA A 168 4.34 0.14 1.90
CA ALA A 168 5.34 -0.40 2.82
C ALA A 168 4.71 -1.53 3.62
N TYR A 169 5.45 -2.58 3.91
CA TYR A 169 4.98 -3.71 4.72
C TYR A 169 6.14 -4.46 5.35
N VAL A 170 5.84 -5.27 6.35
CA VAL A 170 6.82 -6.16 6.98
C VAL A 170 6.65 -7.57 6.45
N SER A 171 7.74 -8.15 5.93
CA SER A 171 7.81 -9.57 5.56
C SER A 171 8.56 -10.33 6.65
N VAL A 172 8.04 -11.51 7.02
CA VAL A 172 8.61 -12.40 8.03
C VAL A 172 8.97 -13.73 7.40
N LEU A 173 10.25 -14.07 7.41
CA LEU A 173 10.80 -15.29 6.83
C LEU A 173 11.30 -16.25 7.91
N GLY A 174 11.20 -17.53 7.62
CA GLY A 174 11.69 -18.58 8.52
C GLY A 174 10.80 -18.85 9.74
N ALA A 175 11.19 -19.83 10.54
CA ALA A 175 10.50 -20.24 11.75
C ALA A 175 11.28 -19.83 13.01
N ILE A 176 10.62 -19.73 14.16
CA ILE A 176 11.25 -19.51 15.46
C ILE A 176 12.27 -20.64 15.72
N PRO A 177 13.50 -20.36 16.19
CA PRO A 177 14.00 -19.04 16.62
C PRO A 177 14.72 -18.22 15.54
N HIS A 178 14.73 -18.65 14.29
CA HIS A 178 15.53 -18.05 13.19
C HIS A 178 14.69 -17.18 12.25
N ARG A 179 13.75 -16.41 12.80
CA ARG A 179 12.96 -15.46 12.02
C ARG A 179 13.82 -14.30 11.52
N GLN A 180 13.57 -13.90 10.28
CA GLN A 180 14.10 -12.69 9.68
C GLN A 180 12.94 -11.76 9.31
N TYR A 181 13.04 -10.52 9.73
CA TYR A 181 12.07 -9.47 9.44
C TYR A 181 12.65 -8.52 8.40
N ARG A 182 11.85 -8.17 7.41
CA ARG A 182 12.21 -7.21 6.36
C ARG A 182 11.14 -6.15 6.26
N LEU A 183 11.52 -4.88 6.37
CA LEU A 183 10.70 -3.76 5.97
C LEU A 183 10.89 -3.56 4.47
N ILE A 184 9.83 -3.66 3.72
CA ILE A 184 9.82 -3.66 2.26
C ILE A 184 8.97 -2.49 1.78
N VAL A 185 9.41 -1.85 0.70
CA VAL A 185 8.63 -0.90 -0.10
C VAL A 185 8.47 -1.50 -1.49
N ALA A 186 7.24 -1.53 -1.98
CA ALA A 186 6.88 -2.04 -3.30
C ALA A 186 5.94 -1.08 -4.02
N ASP A 187 5.68 -1.32 -5.30
CA ASP A 187 4.59 -0.67 -6.03
C ASP A 187 3.24 -1.00 -5.37
N SER A 188 2.20 -0.24 -5.65
CA SER A 188 0.90 -0.42 -5.00
C SER A 188 0.24 -1.78 -5.26
N ASP A 189 0.70 -2.52 -6.26
CA ASP A 189 0.28 -3.89 -6.59
C ASP A 189 1.19 -4.97 -6.01
N GLY A 190 2.20 -4.58 -5.22
CA GLY A 190 3.14 -5.48 -4.57
C GLY A 190 4.39 -5.81 -5.38
N GLU A 191 4.44 -5.44 -6.65
CA GLU A 191 5.60 -5.65 -7.51
C GLU A 191 6.77 -4.71 -7.17
N ASN A 192 7.95 -4.97 -7.75
CA ASN A 192 9.18 -4.22 -7.50
C ASN A 192 9.53 -4.07 -5.99
N PRO A 193 9.53 -5.13 -5.18
CA PRO A 193 9.83 -5.04 -3.77
C PRO A 193 11.29 -4.66 -3.52
N HIS A 194 11.50 -3.64 -2.68
CA HIS A 194 12.81 -3.19 -2.23
C HIS A 194 12.93 -3.31 -0.72
N ILE A 195 13.96 -4.00 -0.23
CA ILE A 195 14.23 -4.12 1.19
C ILE A 195 14.81 -2.79 1.68
N VAL A 196 14.07 -2.11 2.56
CA VAL A 196 14.48 -0.86 3.22
C VAL A 196 15.30 -1.14 4.46
N MET A 197 14.89 -2.16 5.23
CA MET A 197 15.56 -2.60 6.45
C MET A 197 15.40 -4.10 6.62
N GLN A 198 16.42 -4.78 7.16
CA GLN A 198 16.39 -6.19 7.52
C GLN A 198 16.93 -6.37 8.93
N SER A 199 16.27 -7.21 9.73
CA SER A 199 16.63 -7.50 11.11
C SER A 199 16.29 -8.95 11.47
N ASN A 200 17.00 -9.53 12.43
CA ASN A 200 16.60 -10.78 13.07
C ASN A 200 15.63 -10.55 14.24
N GLU A 201 15.45 -9.30 14.63
CA GLU A 201 14.48 -8.88 15.64
C GLU A 201 13.27 -8.21 14.97
N PRO A 202 12.10 -8.18 15.62
CA PRO A 202 10.89 -7.64 15.03
C PRO A 202 11.03 -6.22 14.48
N LEU A 203 10.42 -6.00 13.32
CA LEU A 203 10.13 -4.71 12.73
C LEU A 203 8.62 -4.53 12.69
N MET A 204 8.09 -3.34 13.02
CA MET A 204 6.66 -3.10 13.17
C MET A 204 6.26 -1.67 12.80
N SER A 205 4.97 -1.47 12.57
CA SER A 205 4.28 -0.17 12.48
C SER A 205 4.95 0.81 11.50
N PRO A 206 5.17 0.44 10.24
CA PRO A 206 5.65 1.39 9.25
C PRO A 206 4.63 2.52 9.03
N ALA A 207 5.13 3.75 8.95
CA ALA A 207 4.35 4.93 8.66
C ALA A 207 5.09 5.85 7.69
N TRP A 208 4.43 6.28 6.63
CA TRP A 208 5.01 7.17 5.62
C TRP A 208 5.05 8.62 6.12
N SER A 209 6.12 9.32 5.77
CA SER A 209 6.11 10.79 5.82
C SER A 209 5.14 11.35 4.76
N PRO A 210 4.54 12.53 4.97
CA PRO A 210 3.56 13.11 4.03
C PRO A 210 4.11 13.39 2.62
N ASP A 211 5.42 13.55 2.48
CA ASP A 211 6.12 13.73 1.20
C ASP A 211 6.52 12.39 0.53
N GLY A 212 6.23 11.26 1.18
CA GLY A 212 6.55 9.93 0.68
C GLY A 212 8.06 9.62 0.61
N GLN A 213 8.92 10.43 1.22
CA GLN A 213 10.38 10.26 1.13
C GLN A 213 10.99 9.48 2.30
N SER A 214 10.27 9.38 3.41
CA SER A 214 10.73 8.71 4.61
C SER A 214 9.72 7.72 5.17
N LEU A 215 10.22 6.75 5.93
CA LEU A 215 9.41 5.84 6.74
C LEU A 215 9.82 5.98 8.21
N ALA A 216 8.82 6.14 9.09
CA ALA A 216 8.97 5.84 10.49
C ALA A 216 8.60 4.37 10.74
N TYR A 217 9.29 3.70 11.63
CA TYR A 217 9.00 2.33 12.01
C TYR A 217 9.58 1.98 13.38
N VAL A 218 9.08 0.91 13.98
CA VAL A 218 9.60 0.34 15.23
C VAL A 218 10.58 -0.77 14.93
N SER A 219 11.74 -0.77 15.59
CA SER A 219 12.73 -1.84 15.53
C SER A 219 13.10 -2.30 16.92
N PHE A 220 13.25 -3.62 17.08
CA PHE A 220 13.72 -4.28 18.31
C PHE A 220 15.18 -4.70 18.23
N GLU A 221 15.97 -4.18 17.28
CA GLU A 221 17.38 -4.56 17.07
C GLU A 221 18.25 -4.40 18.34
N ASP A 222 17.93 -3.43 19.21
CA ASP A 222 18.59 -3.20 20.49
C ASP A 222 17.88 -3.91 21.67
N ARG A 223 17.05 -4.94 21.39
CA ARG A 223 16.20 -5.71 22.35
C ARG A 223 15.06 -4.91 22.98
N LEU A 224 15.05 -3.61 22.87
CA LEU A 224 13.97 -2.72 23.31
C LEU A 224 13.37 -2.02 22.09
N PRO A 225 12.03 -1.83 22.06
CA PRO A 225 11.42 -1.12 20.95
C PRO A 225 11.93 0.30 20.86
N SER A 226 12.40 0.67 19.69
CA SER A 226 12.84 2.02 19.37
C SER A 226 12.19 2.47 18.07
N VAL A 227 11.85 3.77 17.99
CA VAL A 227 11.31 4.36 16.76
C VAL A 227 12.44 4.96 15.96
N TYR A 228 12.50 4.57 14.70
CA TYR A 228 13.42 5.11 13.70
C TYR A 228 12.66 5.88 12.63
N VAL A 229 13.31 6.89 12.05
CA VAL A 229 12.93 7.52 10.79
C VAL A 229 14.05 7.29 9.80
N GLN A 230 13.72 6.71 8.66
CA GLN A 230 14.67 6.37 7.61
C GLN A 230 14.31 7.09 6.31
N TYR A 231 15.29 7.79 5.72
CA TYR A 231 15.17 8.44 4.44
C TYR A 231 15.42 7.41 3.31
N LEU A 232 14.42 7.20 2.46
CA LEU A 232 14.42 6.08 1.51
C LEU A 232 15.47 6.22 0.40
N LYS A 233 15.76 7.44 -0.03
CA LYS A 233 16.70 7.70 -1.13
C LYS A 233 18.15 7.39 -0.75
N THR A 234 18.54 7.69 0.49
CA THR A 234 19.95 7.53 0.96
C THR A 234 20.12 6.31 1.86
N GLY A 235 19.02 5.76 2.41
CA GLY A 235 19.06 4.72 3.43
C GLY A 235 19.47 5.25 4.82
N GLU A 236 19.75 6.56 4.95
CA GLU A 236 20.07 7.18 6.24
C GLU A 236 18.90 7.04 7.21
N ARG A 237 19.19 6.56 8.42
CA ARG A 237 18.19 6.40 9.46
C ARG A 237 18.62 7.06 10.77
N LYS A 238 17.64 7.64 11.46
CA LYS A 238 17.82 8.28 12.76
C LYS A 238 16.90 7.62 13.78
N ARG A 239 17.44 7.19 14.91
CA ARG A 239 16.65 6.78 16.08
C ARG A 239 16.07 8.01 16.74
N VAL A 240 14.76 8.18 16.69
CA VAL A 240 14.05 9.38 17.19
C VAL A 240 13.42 9.16 18.56
N SER A 241 13.13 7.90 18.94
CA SER A 241 12.67 7.56 20.29
C SER A 241 13.22 6.22 20.74
N ALA A 242 13.74 6.17 21.97
CA ALA A 242 14.21 4.97 22.66
C ALA A 242 14.02 5.16 24.18
N LYS A 243 12.82 5.54 24.58
CA LYS A 243 12.47 5.69 26.00
C LYS A 243 12.41 4.31 26.66
N ALA A 244 12.64 4.25 27.96
CA ALA A 244 12.47 3.00 28.70
C ALA A 244 11.03 2.49 28.56
N GLY A 245 10.87 1.19 28.26
CA GLY A 245 9.58 0.56 28.02
C GLY A 245 9.13 0.63 26.57
N VAL A 246 7.83 0.82 26.35
CA VAL A 246 7.20 0.78 25.01
C VAL A 246 7.47 2.05 24.23
N ASN A 247 7.86 1.91 22.96
CA ASN A 247 7.96 2.96 21.96
C ASN A 247 7.34 2.37 20.67
N GLN A 248 6.12 2.79 20.30
CA GLN A 248 5.40 2.15 19.19
C GLN A 248 4.45 3.09 18.45
N ALA A 249 3.87 2.56 17.36
CA ALA A 249 2.81 3.19 16.57
C ALA A 249 3.12 4.63 16.16
N PRO A 250 4.26 4.89 15.47
CA PRO A 250 4.56 6.23 14.98
C PRO A 250 3.57 6.66 13.89
N ALA A 251 3.17 7.94 13.93
CA ALA A 251 2.37 8.57 12.88
C ALA A 251 2.90 9.98 12.63
N PHE A 252 3.24 10.31 11.38
CA PHE A 252 3.69 11.66 11.02
C PHE A 252 2.53 12.67 11.06
N SER A 253 2.80 13.87 11.54
CA SER A 253 1.88 14.99 11.38
C SER A 253 1.75 15.35 9.88
N PRO A 254 0.62 15.97 9.46
CA PRO A 254 0.39 16.31 8.05
C PRO A 254 1.45 17.23 7.44
N ASP A 255 2.14 18.03 8.23
CA ASP A 255 3.25 18.87 7.81
C ASP A 255 4.63 18.17 7.87
N GLY A 256 4.67 16.90 8.30
CA GLY A 256 5.87 16.07 8.40
C GLY A 256 6.85 16.44 9.52
N LYS A 257 6.54 17.46 10.34
CA LYS A 257 7.48 17.99 11.33
C LYS A 257 7.44 17.30 12.67
N LYS A 258 6.36 16.60 12.98
CA LYS A 258 6.13 15.93 14.26
C LYS A 258 5.77 14.47 14.06
N LEU A 259 5.93 13.68 15.11
CA LEU A 259 5.48 12.29 15.20
C LEU A 259 4.58 12.15 16.43
N ALA A 260 3.37 11.62 16.23
CA ALA A 260 2.60 11.05 17.31
C ALA A 260 3.14 9.64 17.60
N LEU A 261 3.25 9.28 18.87
CA LEU A 261 3.81 8.02 19.34
C LEU A 261 3.01 7.48 20.52
N THR A 262 3.04 6.17 20.71
CA THR A 262 2.67 5.55 21.98
C THR A 262 3.92 5.27 22.80
N LEU A 263 3.98 5.79 24.01
CA LEU A 263 5.09 5.58 24.93
C LEU A 263 4.61 5.07 26.28
N SER A 264 5.45 4.25 26.96
CA SER A 264 5.20 3.93 28.37
C SER A 264 5.46 5.13 29.26
N THR A 265 4.57 5.31 30.23
CA THR A 265 4.84 6.17 31.41
C THR A 265 5.77 5.46 32.39
N ARG A 266 6.18 6.17 33.46
CA ARG A 266 6.98 5.58 34.53
C ARG A 266 6.27 4.44 35.28
N ASP A 267 4.95 4.51 35.32
CA ASP A 267 4.10 3.51 36.00
C ASP A 267 3.73 2.33 35.06
N GLY A 268 4.28 2.31 33.83
CA GLY A 268 4.07 1.24 32.85
C GLY A 268 2.80 1.39 32.01
N ASN A 269 1.98 2.42 32.26
CA ASN A 269 0.82 2.74 31.41
C ASN A 269 1.26 3.23 30.02
N LEU A 270 0.39 3.12 29.02
CA LEU A 270 0.64 3.58 27.66
C LEU A 270 -0.17 4.82 27.35
N ASP A 271 0.50 5.88 26.91
CA ASP A 271 -0.11 7.13 26.51
C ASP A 271 0.37 7.63 25.17
N VAL A 272 -0.42 8.50 24.57
CA VAL A 272 -0.10 9.18 23.31
C VAL A 272 0.74 10.43 23.60
N TYR A 273 1.84 10.54 22.86
CA TYR A 273 2.77 11.65 22.90
C TYR A 273 2.98 12.24 21.51
N ILE A 274 3.32 13.52 21.45
CA ILE A 274 3.85 14.18 20.25
C ILE A 274 5.33 14.45 20.45
N LEU A 275 6.15 13.96 19.54
CA LEU A 275 7.59 14.17 19.47
C LEU A 275 7.93 15.12 18.32
N ASP A 276 8.77 16.10 18.59
CA ASP A 276 9.51 16.84 17.56
C ASP A 276 10.84 16.14 17.33
N PRO A 277 11.06 15.46 16.19
CA PRO A 277 12.29 14.70 15.95
C PRO A 277 13.51 15.59 15.67
N ALA A 278 13.35 16.88 15.40
CA ALA A 278 14.45 17.82 15.22
C ALA A 278 15.04 18.27 16.57
N THR A 279 14.19 18.57 17.54
CA THR A 279 14.57 19.07 18.86
C THR A 279 14.62 18.01 19.95
N GLY A 280 13.90 16.89 19.75
CA GLY A 280 13.68 15.86 20.78
C GLY A 280 12.63 16.25 21.81
N ALA A 281 11.92 17.39 21.62
CA ALA A 281 10.85 17.83 22.50
C ALA A 281 9.68 16.86 22.46
N LEU A 282 9.16 16.52 23.64
CA LEU A 282 8.11 15.53 23.83
C LEU A 282 6.95 16.15 24.63
N THR A 283 5.75 16.07 24.08
CA THR A 283 4.51 16.55 24.72
C THR A 283 3.57 15.38 24.95
N ARG A 284 3.15 15.12 26.19
CA ARG A 284 2.11 14.14 26.52
C ARG A 284 0.75 14.70 26.14
N ILE A 285 -0.05 13.93 25.41
CA ILE A 285 -1.38 14.32 24.92
C ILE A 285 -2.49 13.65 25.73
N THR A 286 -2.28 12.39 26.13
CA THR A 286 -3.25 11.68 26.97
C THR A 286 -2.64 11.37 28.33
N ASP A 287 -3.52 11.33 29.36
CA ASP A 287 -3.17 11.09 30.75
C ASP A 287 -4.37 10.41 31.44
N ASP A 288 -4.56 9.13 31.12
CA ASP A 288 -5.66 8.30 31.65
C ASP A 288 -5.08 6.99 32.17
N PRO A 289 -5.62 6.37 33.25
CA PRO A 289 -5.19 5.04 33.67
C PRO A 289 -5.39 3.94 32.63
N GLY A 290 -6.26 4.13 31.65
CA GLY A 290 -6.44 3.23 30.51
C GLY A 290 -5.28 3.29 29.53
N ILE A 291 -5.17 2.28 28.70
CA ILE A 291 -4.17 2.18 27.63
C ILE A 291 -4.60 3.06 26.46
N ASP A 292 -3.80 4.07 26.11
CA ASP A 292 -3.97 4.93 24.96
C ASP A 292 -2.88 4.64 23.93
N THR A 293 -3.27 4.20 22.71
CA THR A 293 -2.33 3.71 21.71
C THR A 293 -2.79 4.01 20.28
N GLU A 294 -1.90 3.74 19.30
CA GLU A 294 -2.17 3.78 17.87
C GLU A 294 -2.72 5.14 17.38
N PRO A 295 -1.98 6.25 17.67
CA PRO A 295 -2.42 7.57 17.27
C PRO A 295 -2.42 7.74 15.74
N GLU A 296 -3.41 8.50 15.26
CA GLU A 296 -3.55 8.94 13.87
C GLU A 296 -3.90 10.42 13.84
N TRP A 297 -3.25 11.21 13.00
CA TRP A 297 -3.49 12.63 12.89
C TRP A 297 -4.75 12.97 12.10
N SER A 298 -5.47 14.03 12.53
CA SER A 298 -6.40 14.72 11.64
C SER A 298 -5.64 15.45 10.53
N LYS A 299 -6.26 15.65 9.38
CA LYS A 299 -5.63 16.28 8.21
C LYS A 299 -5.19 17.73 8.46
N ASP A 300 -5.90 18.45 9.32
CA ASP A 300 -5.55 19.81 9.76
C ASP A 300 -4.43 19.85 10.82
N GLY A 301 -4.00 18.67 11.31
CA GLY A 301 -2.97 18.55 12.34
C GLY A 301 -3.37 19.10 13.71
N GLN A 302 -4.67 19.34 13.96
CA GLN A 302 -5.15 19.94 15.21
C GLN A 302 -5.69 18.91 16.21
N SER A 303 -5.80 17.65 15.81
CA SER A 303 -6.27 16.57 16.69
C SER A 303 -5.67 15.22 16.32
N LEU A 304 -5.79 14.29 17.26
CA LEU A 304 -5.41 12.89 17.12
C LEU A 304 -6.63 11.99 17.34
N TYR A 305 -6.74 10.97 16.51
CA TYR A 305 -7.57 9.80 16.72
C TYR A 305 -6.71 8.72 17.37
N PHE A 306 -7.23 7.97 18.31
CA PHE A 306 -6.45 6.93 18.98
C PHE A 306 -7.34 5.85 19.58
N THR A 307 -6.75 4.72 19.88
CA THR A 307 -7.39 3.61 20.59
C THR A 307 -7.24 3.79 22.09
N SER A 308 -8.34 3.63 22.84
CA SER A 308 -8.33 3.69 24.32
C SER A 308 -9.26 2.67 24.93
N ASP A 309 -8.83 2.02 26.02
CA ASP A 309 -9.64 1.08 26.79
C ASP A 309 -10.25 1.71 28.06
N ARG A 310 -10.17 3.03 28.24
CA ARG A 310 -10.68 3.81 29.40
C ARG A 310 -12.15 3.56 29.74
N ALA A 311 -12.94 3.06 28.79
CA ALA A 311 -14.36 2.73 28.99
C ALA A 311 -14.60 1.20 29.16
N GLY A 312 -13.57 0.44 29.53
CA GLY A 312 -13.65 -1.01 29.80
C GLY A 312 -13.32 -1.92 28.63
N GLY A 313 -12.99 -1.38 27.46
CA GLY A 313 -12.51 -2.10 26.28
C GLY A 313 -12.06 -1.15 25.19
N PRO A 314 -11.26 -1.61 24.21
CA PRO A 314 -10.70 -0.76 23.16
C PRO A 314 -11.78 -0.08 22.33
N GLN A 315 -11.74 1.24 22.26
CA GLN A 315 -12.64 2.10 21.49
C GLN A 315 -11.84 3.25 20.88
N ILE A 316 -12.37 3.85 19.81
CA ILE A 316 -11.74 4.99 19.15
C ILE A 316 -12.18 6.28 19.83
N TYR A 317 -11.18 7.11 20.13
CA TYR A 317 -11.33 8.45 20.68
C TYR A 317 -10.67 9.48 19.77
N ARG A 318 -11.11 10.73 19.89
CA ARG A 318 -10.46 11.89 19.30
C ARG A 318 -10.14 12.91 20.40
N VAL A 319 -8.95 13.51 20.34
CA VAL A 319 -8.51 14.59 21.26
C VAL A 319 -7.83 15.70 20.46
N GLY A 320 -8.04 16.95 20.83
CA GLY A 320 -7.24 18.07 20.35
C GLY A 320 -5.81 18.02 20.89
N ILE A 321 -4.89 18.74 20.26
CA ILE A 321 -3.47 18.75 20.66
C ILE A 321 -3.09 19.91 21.59
N HIS A 322 -4.05 20.76 21.95
CA HIS A 322 -3.82 21.91 22.83
C HIS A 322 -4.03 21.58 24.33
N PRO A 323 -3.31 22.25 25.22
CA PRO A 323 -3.53 22.07 26.65
C PRO A 323 -4.99 22.32 27.06
N GLY A 324 -5.57 21.37 27.78
CA GLY A 324 -6.97 21.44 28.23
C GLY A 324 -7.97 20.75 27.28
N ASP A 325 -7.55 20.26 26.14
CA ASP A 325 -8.41 19.44 25.28
C ASP A 325 -8.71 18.09 25.95
N HIS A 326 -9.96 17.62 25.82
CA HIS A 326 -10.40 16.37 26.40
C HIS A 326 -10.78 15.34 25.34
N PRO A 327 -10.42 14.06 25.55
CA PRO A 327 -10.79 12.98 24.64
C PRO A 327 -12.29 12.78 24.55
N ARG A 328 -12.79 12.63 23.32
CA ARG A 328 -14.18 12.29 23.02
C ARG A 328 -14.25 10.93 22.32
N ARG A 329 -15.05 10.01 22.86
CA ARG A 329 -15.31 8.71 22.28
C ARG A 329 -16.07 8.85 20.95
N LEU A 330 -15.70 8.07 19.93
CA LEU A 330 -16.33 8.07 18.62
C LEU A 330 -17.07 6.76 18.32
N THR A 331 -16.57 5.61 18.79
CA THR A 331 -17.18 4.30 18.53
C THR A 331 -17.97 3.82 19.75
N PHE A 332 -19.21 3.37 19.51
CA PHE A 332 -20.13 2.92 20.56
C PHE A 332 -20.71 1.54 20.31
N GLN A 333 -20.52 0.99 19.10
CA GLN A 333 -20.96 -0.35 18.72
C GLN A 333 -19.81 -1.34 18.88
N GLY A 334 -20.13 -2.55 19.35
CA GLY A 334 -19.14 -3.60 19.59
C GLY A 334 -18.29 -3.36 20.85
N ASN A 335 -17.53 -4.38 21.23
CA ASN A 335 -16.70 -4.38 22.44
C ASN A 335 -15.23 -4.08 22.15
N TYR A 336 -14.85 -4.07 20.89
CA TYR A 336 -13.48 -3.86 20.44
C TYR A 336 -13.46 -3.07 19.14
N ASN A 337 -12.88 -1.86 19.18
CA ASN A 337 -12.62 -1.02 18.02
C ASN A 337 -11.25 -0.37 18.21
N ALA A 338 -10.31 -0.62 17.31
CA ALA A 338 -8.90 -0.24 17.45
C ALA A 338 -8.26 0.14 16.10
N ARG A 339 -7.06 0.72 16.13
CA ARG A 339 -6.27 1.10 14.96
C ARG A 339 -7.00 2.05 14.02
N PRO A 340 -7.37 3.25 14.47
CA PRO A 340 -8.05 4.23 13.62
C PRO A 340 -7.17 4.67 12.45
N ARG A 341 -7.76 4.84 11.28
CA ARG A 341 -7.16 5.47 10.11
C ARG A 341 -8.20 6.39 9.46
N ILE A 342 -7.83 7.64 9.28
CA ILE A 342 -8.72 8.65 8.69
C ILE A 342 -8.64 8.60 7.16
N SER A 343 -9.78 8.69 6.46
CA SER A 343 -9.77 8.83 5.01
C SER A 343 -9.16 10.17 4.58
N PRO A 344 -8.53 10.27 3.40
CA PRO A 344 -7.86 11.49 2.95
C PRO A 344 -8.77 12.72 2.84
N ASP A 345 -10.09 12.53 2.72
CA ASP A 345 -11.10 13.59 2.69
C ASP A 345 -11.82 13.80 4.04
N GLU A 346 -11.38 13.07 5.09
CA GLU A 346 -11.98 13.04 6.43
C GLU A 346 -13.49 12.73 6.46
N SER A 347 -13.99 12.03 5.44
CA SER A 347 -15.38 11.59 5.42
C SER A 347 -15.60 10.29 6.21
N GLN A 348 -14.58 9.45 6.30
CA GLN A 348 -14.64 8.13 6.90
C GLN A 348 -13.47 7.88 7.85
N LEU A 349 -13.71 7.01 8.82
CA LEU A 349 -12.71 6.44 9.72
C LEU A 349 -12.70 4.93 9.55
N ALA A 350 -11.60 4.36 9.05
CA ALA A 350 -11.39 2.92 9.06
C ALA A 350 -10.77 2.48 10.39
N PHE A 351 -11.13 1.30 10.85
CA PHE A 351 -10.61 0.70 12.07
C PHE A 351 -10.78 -0.82 12.08
N VAL A 352 -10.14 -1.47 13.03
CA VAL A 352 -10.33 -2.90 13.30
C VAL A 352 -11.47 -3.03 14.31
N THR A 353 -12.49 -3.81 13.97
CA THR A 353 -13.57 -4.20 14.89
C THR A 353 -13.55 -5.71 15.15
N GLN A 354 -14.11 -6.15 16.28
CA GLN A 354 -14.28 -7.58 16.58
C GLN A 354 -15.75 -7.96 16.52
N GLU A 355 -16.05 -8.96 15.71
CA GLU A 355 -17.38 -9.58 15.55
C GLU A 355 -17.23 -11.11 15.66
N ASP A 356 -18.00 -11.77 16.51
CA ASP A 356 -18.00 -13.23 16.67
C ASP A 356 -16.61 -13.85 16.85
N GLY A 357 -15.71 -13.13 17.56
CA GLY A 357 -14.34 -13.54 17.79
C GLY A 357 -13.37 -13.30 16.62
N ALA A 358 -13.86 -12.82 15.47
CA ALA A 358 -13.05 -12.46 14.31
C ALA A 358 -12.72 -10.97 14.31
N TYR A 359 -11.48 -10.61 13.89
CA TYR A 359 -11.08 -9.23 13.66
C TYR A 359 -11.34 -8.86 12.20
N ARG A 360 -12.00 -7.73 11.97
CA ARG A 360 -12.43 -7.28 10.65
C ARG A 360 -12.18 -5.80 10.46
N ILE A 361 -12.02 -5.39 9.21
CA ILE A 361 -11.95 -3.97 8.86
C ILE A 361 -13.36 -3.42 8.75
N ALA A 362 -13.60 -2.33 9.46
CA ALA A 362 -14.84 -1.55 9.39
C ALA A 362 -14.54 -0.10 9.06
N VAL A 363 -15.52 0.61 8.53
CA VAL A 363 -15.50 2.05 8.33
C VAL A 363 -16.69 2.70 9.05
N MET A 364 -16.48 3.91 9.54
CA MET A 364 -17.51 4.74 10.14
C MET A 364 -17.61 6.06 9.38
N ASP A 365 -18.81 6.47 9.01
CA ASP A 365 -19.09 7.79 8.44
C ASP A 365 -18.92 8.89 9.51
N LEU A 366 -18.00 9.82 9.25
CA LEU A 366 -17.71 10.95 10.16
C LEU A 366 -18.57 12.20 9.88
N LYS A 367 -19.15 12.30 8.68
CA LYS A 367 -19.98 13.45 8.25
C LYS A 367 -21.48 13.22 8.46
N GLY A 368 -21.90 11.96 8.58
CA GLY A 368 -23.27 11.55 8.77
C GLY A 368 -23.62 11.18 10.23
N ARG A 369 -24.32 10.05 10.38
CA ARG A 369 -24.82 9.57 11.69
C ARG A 369 -23.84 8.70 12.47
N GLY A 370 -22.61 8.54 11.97
CA GLY A 370 -21.64 7.63 12.57
C GLY A 370 -21.99 6.15 12.36
N GLU A 371 -22.67 5.84 11.25
CA GLU A 371 -22.98 4.47 10.88
C GLU A 371 -21.69 3.69 10.62
N VAL A 372 -21.63 2.48 11.17
CA VAL A 372 -20.50 1.56 11.02
C VAL A 372 -20.85 0.49 10.00
N GLN A 373 -19.99 0.32 9.01
CA GLN A 373 -20.07 -0.74 8.00
C GLN A 373 -18.84 -1.65 8.13
N VAL A 374 -19.05 -2.94 8.35
CA VAL A 374 -17.99 -3.95 8.30
C VAL A 374 -17.74 -4.31 6.84
N LEU A 375 -16.49 -4.12 6.40
CA LEU A 375 -16.10 -4.29 4.99
C LEU A 375 -15.61 -5.70 4.69
N THR A 376 -14.95 -6.38 5.65
CA THR A 376 -14.27 -7.66 5.43
C THR A 376 -14.94 -8.80 6.17
N LYS A 377 -14.63 -10.03 5.77
CA LYS A 377 -15.23 -11.26 6.32
C LYS A 377 -14.19 -12.27 6.80
N GLY A 378 -12.91 -11.86 6.85
CA GLY A 378 -11.81 -12.68 7.32
C GLY A 378 -11.92 -13.00 8.81
N GLN A 379 -11.10 -13.93 9.27
CA GLN A 379 -10.97 -14.26 10.70
C GLN A 379 -10.00 -13.31 11.41
N PHE A 380 -9.02 -12.77 10.66
CA PHE A 380 -7.97 -11.93 11.20
C PHE A 380 -7.56 -10.87 10.17
N ASP A 381 -8.38 -9.83 10.05
CA ASP A 381 -8.13 -8.68 9.19
C ASP A 381 -7.78 -7.48 10.07
N VAL A 382 -6.55 -7.00 9.96
CA VAL A 382 -5.99 -5.98 10.86
C VAL A 382 -5.11 -4.98 10.10
N SER A 383 -4.69 -3.92 10.79
CA SER A 383 -3.75 -2.89 10.26
C SER A 383 -4.24 -2.23 8.96
N PRO A 384 -5.43 -1.60 8.95
CA PRO A 384 -5.91 -0.89 7.77
C PRO A 384 -5.04 0.31 7.42
N SER A 385 -4.92 0.62 6.12
CA SER A 385 -4.31 1.85 5.62
C SER A 385 -5.02 2.29 4.33
N TYR A 386 -5.47 3.54 4.27
CA TYR A 386 -6.12 4.06 3.07
C TYR A 386 -5.15 4.30 1.93
N ALA A 387 -5.59 4.02 0.70
CA ALA A 387 -5.01 4.62 -0.50
C ALA A 387 -5.15 6.15 -0.46
N PRO A 388 -4.20 6.92 -1.02
CA PRO A 388 -4.22 8.38 -0.89
C PRO A 388 -5.40 9.07 -1.60
N ASN A 389 -6.14 8.35 -2.47
CA ASN A 389 -7.41 8.81 -3.05
C ASN A 389 -8.65 8.38 -2.24
N GLY A 390 -8.48 7.64 -1.15
CA GLY A 390 -9.58 7.16 -0.30
C GLY A 390 -10.43 6.04 -0.89
N ALA A 391 -10.13 5.56 -2.11
CA ALA A 391 -10.97 4.57 -2.79
C ALA A 391 -10.79 3.14 -2.27
N MET A 392 -9.59 2.81 -1.79
CA MET A 392 -9.20 1.48 -1.33
C MET A 392 -8.57 1.52 0.06
N ILE A 393 -8.63 0.42 0.78
CA ILE A 393 -7.96 0.18 2.06
C ILE A 393 -7.14 -1.09 1.92
N ILE A 394 -5.82 -1.00 2.12
CA ILE A 394 -4.95 -2.17 2.28
C ILE A 394 -4.94 -2.60 3.75
N TYR A 395 -4.88 -3.89 4.01
CA TYR A 395 -4.84 -4.45 5.37
C TYR A 395 -4.08 -5.78 5.40
N ALA A 396 -3.66 -6.19 6.58
CA ALA A 396 -3.09 -7.51 6.80
C ALA A 396 -4.22 -8.52 7.07
N SER A 397 -4.14 -9.69 6.45
CA SER A 397 -5.10 -10.78 6.58
C SER A 397 -4.37 -12.11 6.77
N ARG A 398 -5.13 -13.20 6.92
CA ARG A 398 -4.61 -14.56 6.91
C ARG A 398 -5.30 -15.40 5.85
N ASP A 399 -4.49 -16.08 5.05
CA ASP A 399 -4.94 -17.07 4.10
C ASP A 399 -4.34 -18.43 4.45
N HIS A 400 -5.20 -19.43 4.74
CA HIS A 400 -4.78 -20.76 5.22
C HIS A 400 -3.76 -20.71 6.38
N GLY A 401 -3.91 -19.74 7.29
CA GLY A 401 -3.04 -19.54 8.44
C GLY A 401 -1.77 -18.74 8.16
N ARG A 402 -1.48 -18.41 6.91
CA ARG A 402 -0.33 -17.59 6.48
C ARG A 402 -0.73 -16.11 6.40
N GLY A 403 0.14 -15.22 6.88
CA GLY A 403 -0.05 -13.77 6.74
C GLY A 403 0.03 -13.33 5.27
N VAL A 404 -0.98 -12.61 4.82
CA VAL A 404 -1.09 -12.04 3.46
C VAL A 404 -1.51 -10.58 3.55
N LEU A 405 -1.24 -9.79 2.51
CA LEU A 405 -1.88 -8.49 2.33
C LEU A 405 -3.17 -8.66 1.53
N ALA A 406 -4.15 -7.85 1.86
CA ALA A 406 -5.40 -7.78 1.12
C ALA A 406 -5.85 -6.32 0.98
N MET A 407 -6.71 -6.06 0.01
CA MET A 407 -7.31 -4.76 -0.21
C MET A 407 -8.83 -4.90 -0.24
N VAL A 408 -9.51 -3.85 0.19
CA VAL A 408 -10.96 -3.73 0.07
C VAL A 408 -11.29 -2.30 -0.38
N SER A 409 -12.28 -2.14 -1.26
CA SER A 409 -12.79 -0.81 -1.58
C SER A 409 -13.47 -0.19 -0.36
N ALA A 410 -13.37 1.14 -0.21
CA ALA A 410 -13.94 1.85 0.92
C ALA A 410 -15.47 1.71 1.04
N ASP A 411 -16.15 1.27 -0.03
CA ASP A 411 -17.57 0.90 -0.05
C ASP A 411 -17.84 -0.60 0.19
N GLY A 412 -16.78 -1.41 0.38
CA GLY A 412 -16.86 -2.85 0.69
C GLY A 412 -17.22 -3.75 -0.49
N ARG A 413 -17.36 -3.22 -1.72
CA ARG A 413 -17.84 -3.98 -2.89
C ARG A 413 -16.79 -4.85 -3.52
N VAL A 414 -15.53 -4.43 -3.46
CA VAL A 414 -14.39 -5.09 -4.09
C VAL A 414 -13.43 -5.57 -3.03
N GLN A 415 -12.97 -6.81 -3.14
CA GLN A 415 -11.90 -7.37 -2.33
C GLN A 415 -10.86 -8.03 -3.21
N GLU A 416 -9.60 -7.81 -2.87
CA GLU A 416 -8.44 -8.35 -3.57
C GLU A 416 -7.45 -8.90 -2.54
N LYS A 417 -6.77 -10.01 -2.86
CA LYS A 417 -5.67 -10.54 -2.07
C LYS A 417 -4.36 -10.37 -2.82
N LEU A 418 -3.35 -9.90 -2.12
CA LEU A 418 -1.96 -9.87 -2.56
C LEU A 418 -1.22 -11.00 -1.86
N VAL A 419 -1.03 -12.12 -2.53
CA VAL A 419 -0.38 -13.31 -1.96
C VAL A 419 1.10 -13.29 -2.31
N SER A 420 1.96 -13.09 -1.30
CA SER A 420 3.41 -13.20 -1.46
C SER A 420 3.84 -14.65 -1.64
N SER A 421 4.74 -14.92 -2.57
CA SER A 421 5.35 -16.24 -2.77
C SER A 421 6.31 -16.61 -1.61
N GLU A 422 6.89 -15.61 -0.91
CA GLU A 422 7.86 -15.82 0.15
C GLU A 422 7.39 -15.23 1.49
N GLY A 423 7.51 -16.05 2.56
CA GLY A 423 7.28 -15.61 3.94
C GLY A 423 5.83 -15.21 4.25
N GLU A 424 5.62 -14.69 5.43
CA GLU A 424 4.38 -14.05 5.87
C GLU A 424 4.52 -12.53 5.71
N VAL A 425 3.44 -11.84 5.36
CA VAL A 425 3.44 -10.39 5.24
C VAL A 425 2.41 -9.77 6.18
N GLN A 426 2.75 -8.62 6.76
CA GLN A 426 1.94 -7.95 7.78
C GLN A 426 2.18 -6.44 7.81
N GLU A 427 1.31 -5.72 8.52
CA GLU A 427 1.41 -4.29 8.83
C GLU A 427 1.65 -3.40 7.61
N PRO A 428 0.74 -3.44 6.61
CA PRO A 428 0.87 -2.58 5.46
C PRO A 428 0.61 -1.11 5.81
N ALA A 429 1.30 -0.22 5.06
CA ALA A 429 1.06 1.21 5.05
C ALA A 429 1.09 1.70 3.59
N TRP A 430 0.02 2.35 3.15
CA TRP A 430 -0.04 2.95 1.81
C TRP A 430 0.65 4.30 1.80
N SER A 431 1.44 4.59 0.75
CA SER A 431 2.14 5.87 0.63
C SER A 431 1.17 7.02 0.30
N PRO A 432 1.52 8.28 0.61
CA PRO A 432 0.88 9.43 -0.03
C PRO A 432 1.15 9.43 -1.55
N PHE A 433 0.56 10.42 -2.24
CA PHE A 433 0.78 10.65 -3.67
C PHE A 433 2.20 11.08 -4.00
#